data_cd6815b6279006a9e55ad46efeee3d1d
#
_entry.id   cd6815b6279006a9e55ad46efeee3d1d
#
_cell.length_a   1.000
_cell.length_b   1.000
_cell.length_c   1.000
_cell.angle_alpha   90.00
_cell.angle_beta   90.00
_cell.angle_gamma   90.00
#
_symmetry.space_group_name_H-M   'P 1'
#
loop_
_entity.id
_entity.type
_entity.pdbx_description
1 polymer ?
#
loop_
_entity_poly.entity_id
_entity_poly.type
_entity_poly.pdbx_seq_one_letter_code
_entity_poly.pdbx_strand_id
1 'polypeptide(L)'
;MTKISLTPIIDVVFILLIFFMLATNFQSFNKTEIKISNETASISQSDKKIFLIEFNKDSEFKLNGTTASLDSIKSDIISSKNNGDDFAVITKPLKGADVQLILSVLANLKSSNIENVTLGVSKDTATANDAYNNKRKSVKVPLLRKQ
;
A
#
# COMPACT_ATOMS: atom_id res chain seq x y z
N MET A 1 22.76 -59.69 -15.12
CA MET A 1 22.81 -58.55 -14.17
C MET A 1 22.07 -57.35 -14.81
N THR A 2 20.93 -57.01 -14.29
CA THR A 2 20.16 -55.86 -14.74
C THR A 2 20.84 -54.58 -14.21
N LYS A 3 21.41 -53.79 -15.12
CA LYS A 3 21.92 -52.45 -14.76
C LYS A 3 20.73 -51.51 -14.53
N ILE A 4 20.52 -51.14 -13.27
CA ILE A 4 19.54 -50.12 -12.93
C ILE A 4 20.08 -48.78 -13.41
N SER A 5 19.43 -48.17 -14.39
CA SER A 5 19.76 -46.81 -14.87
C SER A 5 19.37 -45.79 -13.81
N LEU A 6 20.34 -45.02 -13.34
CA LEU A 6 20.12 -43.90 -12.40
C LEU A 6 19.57 -42.66 -13.07
N THR A 7 19.53 -42.65 -14.41
CA THR A 7 19.10 -41.49 -15.20
C THR A 7 17.68 -41.02 -14.89
N PRO A 8 16.66 -41.90 -14.74
CA PRO A 8 15.29 -41.42 -14.43
C PRO A 8 15.19 -40.78 -13.03
N ILE A 9 16.01 -41.23 -12.08
CA ILE A 9 15.99 -40.69 -10.71
C ILE A 9 16.61 -39.27 -10.68
N ILE A 10 17.69 -39.07 -11.43
CA ILE A 10 18.34 -37.75 -11.55
C ILE A 10 17.41 -36.75 -12.22
N ASP A 11 16.67 -37.15 -13.21
CA ASP A 11 15.71 -36.28 -13.94
C ASP A 11 14.61 -35.80 -13.00
N VAL A 12 13.98 -36.70 -12.24
CA VAL A 12 12.94 -36.33 -11.26
C VAL A 12 13.47 -35.39 -10.18
N VAL A 13 14.66 -35.64 -9.65
CA VAL A 13 15.30 -34.79 -8.64
C VAL A 13 15.60 -33.41 -9.21
N PHE A 14 16.05 -33.33 -10.47
CA PHE A 14 16.35 -32.05 -11.11
C PHE A 14 15.09 -31.23 -11.34
N ILE A 15 14.00 -31.84 -11.77
CA ILE A 15 12.69 -31.20 -11.93
C ILE A 15 12.17 -30.67 -10.58
N LEU A 16 12.30 -31.46 -9.51
CA LEU A 16 11.92 -31.00 -8.16
C LEU A 16 12.76 -29.83 -7.68
N LEU A 17 14.08 -29.82 -7.93
CA LEU A 17 14.95 -28.70 -7.59
C LEU A 17 14.54 -27.42 -8.32
N ILE A 18 14.24 -27.48 -9.63
CA ILE A 18 13.78 -26.33 -10.39
C ILE A 18 12.43 -25.84 -9.85
N PHE A 19 11.52 -26.78 -9.55
CA PHE A 19 10.22 -26.44 -8.98
C PHE A 19 10.35 -25.73 -7.63
N PHE A 20 11.21 -26.23 -6.74
CA PHE A 20 11.50 -25.56 -5.46
C PHE A 20 12.15 -24.19 -5.66
N MET A 21 13.07 -24.06 -6.61
CA MET A 21 13.71 -22.79 -6.93
C MET A 21 12.69 -21.76 -7.42
N LEU A 22 11.75 -22.16 -8.25
CA LEU A 22 10.66 -21.30 -8.71
C LEU A 22 9.67 -21.00 -7.57
N ALA A 23 9.32 -22.01 -6.75
CA ALA A 23 8.41 -21.83 -5.63
C ALA A 23 8.96 -20.89 -4.54
N THR A 24 10.27 -20.91 -4.29
CA THR A 24 10.90 -20.00 -3.33
C THR A 24 11.01 -18.56 -3.83
N ASN A 25 11.02 -18.35 -5.15
CA ASN A 25 11.08 -17.00 -5.73
C ASN A 25 9.74 -16.25 -5.67
N PHE A 26 8.62 -16.94 -5.38
CA PHE A 26 7.31 -16.29 -5.21
C PHE A 26 7.13 -15.56 -3.87
N GLN A 27 8.06 -15.67 -2.95
CA GLN A 27 7.95 -15.01 -1.63
C GLN A 27 8.45 -13.56 -1.60
N SER A 28 8.96 -13.04 -2.71
CA SER A 28 9.31 -11.61 -2.83
C SER A 28 8.17 -10.74 -3.38
N PHE A 29 6.93 -11.19 -3.33
CA PHE A 29 5.84 -10.24 -3.30
C PHE A 29 5.92 -9.54 -1.94
N ASN A 30 6.60 -8.41 -1.92
CA ASN A 30 6.43 -7.43 -0.87
C ASN A 30 4.91 -7.23 -0.71
N LYS A 31 4.35 -7.90 0.28
CA LYS A 31 3.04 -7.53 0.79
C LYS A 31 3.22 -6.11 1.30
N THR A 32 2.95 -5.14 0.43
CA THR A 32 2.60 -3.83 0.90
C THR A 32 1.28 -4.06 1.62
N GLU A 33 1.34 -4.40 2.90
CA GLU A 33 0.16 -4.35 3.75
C GLU A 33 -0.25 -2.90 3.78
N ILE A 34 -1.16 -2.55 2.87
CA ILE A 34 -1.91 -1.32 2.96
C ILE A 34 -2.87 -1.54 4.12
N LYS A 35 -2.41 -1.27 5.34
CA LYS A 35 -3.29 -1.18 6.48
C LYS A 35 -4.17 0.04 6.26
N ILE A 36 -5.37 -0.18 5.75
CA ILE A 36 -6.41 0.83 5.73
C ILE A 36 -6.87 0.98 7.17
N SER A 37 -6.24 1.89 7.90
CA SER A 37 -6.68 2.25 9.24
C SER A 37 -7.88 3.17 9.10
N ASN A 38 -9.07 2.64 9.36
CA ASN A 38 -10.21 3.49 9.69
C ASN A 38 -9.83 4.31 10.94
N GLU A 39 -10.18 5.57 10.95
CA GLU A 39 -9.76 6.66 11.87
C GLU A 39 -10.04 6.44 13.39
N THR A 40 -10.36 5.21 13.81
CA THR A 40 -10.64 4.83 15.20
C THR A 40 -9.65 3.80 15.76
N ALA A 41 -8.51 3.58 15.10
CA ALA A 41 -7.44 2.86 15.79
C ALA A 41 -6.90 3.79 16.87
N SER A 42 -7.31 3.55 18.09
CA SER A 42 -6.62 4.02 19.29
C SER A 42 -5.14 3.84 19.06
N ILE A 43 -4.43 4.94 18.87
CA ILE A 43 -2.97 4.96 18.86
C ILE A 43 -2.63 4.49 20.27
N SER A 44 -2.29 3.22 20.41
CA SER A 44 -1.64 2.73 21.62
C SER A 44 -0.49 3.70 21.85
N GLN A 45 -0.45 4.33 23.02
CA GLN A 45 0.64 5.19 23.48
C GLN A 45 1.96 4.37 23.48
N SER A 46 2.51 4.16 22.31
CA SER A 46 3.92 3.88 22.14
C SER A 46 4.55 5.21 21.74
N ASP A 47 5.71 5.53 22.27
CA ASP A 47 6.49 6.75 21.98
C ASP A 47 6.95 6.84 20.51
N LYS A 48 6.11 6.37 19.57
CA LYS A 48 6.38 6.37 18.13
C LYS A 48 6.21 7.75 17.55
N LYS A 49 7.22 8.22 16.88
CA LYS A 49 7.17 9.46 16.10
C LYS A 49 6.29 9.24 14.85
N ILE A 50 5.25 10.04 14.69
CA ILE A 50 4.32 9.89 13.56
C ILE A 50 4.62 10.98 12.53
N PHE A 51 4.89 10.56 11.29
CA PHE A 51 5.01 11.41 10.12
C PHE A 51 3.72 11.32 9.31
N LEU A 52 2.84 12.31 9.46
CA LEU A 52 1.61 12.42 8.68
C LEU A 52 1.89 13.24 7.43
N ILE A 53 1.86 12.61 6.26
CA ILE A 53 2.07 13.25 4.96
C ILE A 53 0.71 13.42 4.29
N GLU A 54 0.24 14.65 4.21
CA GLU A 54 -0.97 15.00 3.45
C GLU A 54 -0.57 15.59 2.09
N PHE A 55 -1.31 15.27 1.05
CA PHE A 55 -1.07 15.82 -0.28
C PHE A 55 -2.37 15.93 -1.08
N ASN A 56 -2.43 16.96 -1.94
CA ASN A 56 -3.58 17.24 -2.80
C ASN A 56 -3.26 16.95 -4.28
N LYS A 57 -4.23 17.18 -5.16
CA LYS A 57 -4.08 17.01 -6.61
C LYS A 57 -3.00 17.89 -7.23
N ASP A 58 -2.66 19.01 -6.61
CA ASP A 58 -1.69 19.99 -7.13
C ASP A 58 -0.26 19.66 -6.66
N SER A 59 -0.06 18.45 -6.10
CA SER A 59 1.23 17.98 -5.56
C SER A 59 1.78 18.86 -4.45
N GLU A 60 0.90 19.53 -3.70
CA GLU A 60 1.28 20.22 -2.48
C GLU A 60 1.31 19.24 -1.32
N PHE A 61 2.43 19.19 -0.63
CA PHE A 61 2.65 18.29 0.50
C PHE A 61 2.65 19.05 1.82
N LYS A 62 2.12 18.41 2.85
CA LYS A 62 2.20 18.86 4.23
C LYS A 62 2.70 17.71 5.10
N LEU A 63 3.65 18.04 5.97
CA LEU A 63 4.13 17.13 6.99
C LEU A 63 3.60 17.62 8.35
N ASN A 64 2.81 16.78 9.01
CA ASN A 64 2.18 17.12 10.30
C ASN A 64 1.47 18.49 10.30
N GLY A 65 0.81 18.83 9.18
CA GLY A 65 0.09 20.08 9.00
C GLY A 65 0.93 21.26 8.48
N THR A 66 2.25 21.13 8.40
CA THR A 66 3.14 22.16 7.88
C THR A 66 3.52 21.88 6.42
N THR A 67 3.41 22.87 5.54
CA THR A 67 3.79 22.75 4.13
C THR A 67 5.28 22.44 4.01
N ALA A 68 5.62 21.39 3.28
CA ALA A 68 6.98 20.93 3.07
C ALA A 68 7.12 20.31 1.68
N SER A 69 8.32 20.28 1.12
CA SER A 69 8.60 19.53 -0.11
C SER A 69 8.72 18.04 0.18
N LEU A 70 8.42 17.20 -0.79
CA LEU A 70 8.56 15.74 -0.65
C LEU A 70 10.00 15.33 -0.29
N ASP A 71 10.99 16.04 -0.82
CA ASP A 71 12.40 15.76 -0.53
C ASP A 71 12.78 16.13 0.91
N SER A 72 12.27 17.23 1.43
CA SER A 72 12.43 17.61 2.84
C SER A 72 11.79 16.55 3.75
N ILE A 73 10.59 16.13 3.44
CA ILE A 73 9.87 15.08 4.18
C ILE A 73 10.68 13.79 4.22
N LYS A 74 11.22 13.35 3.07
CA LYS A 74 12.09 12.17 3.00
C LYS A 74 13.32 12.31 3.87
N SER A 75 13.97 13.48 3.84
CA SER A 75 15.16 13.76 4.65
C SER A 75 14.87 13.65 6.14
N ASP A 76 13.74 14.18 6.59
CA ASP A 76 13.33 14.14 7.99
C ASP A 76 13.06 12.70 8.46
N ILE A 77 12.40 11.90 7.63
CA ILE A 77 12.12 10.50 7.93
C ILE A 77 13.41 9.67 7.97
N ILE A 78 14.31 9.88 7.00
CA ILE A 78 15.60 9.18 6.93
C ILE A 78 16.47 9.55 8.15
N SER A 79 16.46 10.82 8.56
CA SER A 79 17.17 11.26 9.77
C SER A 79 16.67 10.55 11.02
N SER A 80 15.36 10.43 11.19
CA SER A 80 14.76 9.66 12.29
C SER A 80 15.11 8.18 12.22
N LYS A 81 15.11 7.60 11.03
CA LYS A 81 15.54 6.22 10.81
C LYS A 81 17.00 6.00 11.22
N ASN A 82 17.90 6.91 10.82
CA ASN A 82 19.32 6.82 11.14
C ASN A 82 19.60 7.02 12.63
N ASN A 83 18.77 7.80 13.32
CA ASN A 83 18.83 7.99 14.77
C ASN A 83 18.32 6.76 15.55
N GLY A 84 17.71 5.80 14.88
CA GLY A 84 17.12 4.62 15.53
C GLY A 84 15.78 4.89 16.20
N ASP A 85 15.12 6.00 15.87
CA ASP A 85 13.79 6.34 16.39
C ASP A 85 12.75 5.30 15.91
N ASP A 86 11.83 4.91 16.79
CA ASP A 86 10.65 4.16 16.37
C ASP A 86 9.64 5.14 15.75
N PHE A 87 9.31 4.94 14.47
CA PHE A 87 8.43 5.85 13.75
C PHE A 87 7.42 5.12 12.87
N ALA A 88 6.34 5.82 12.54
CA ALA A 88 5.36 5.40 11.57
C ALA A 88 5.13 6.52 10.55
N VAL A 89 4.98 6.16 9.29
CA VAL A 89 4.66 7.09 8.21
C VAL A 89 3.24 6.83 7.73
N ILE A 90 2.42 7.85 7.76
CA ILE A 90 1.02 7.80 7.31
C ILE A 90 0.89 8.76 6.14
N THR A 91 0.52 8.25 4.98
CA THR A 91 0.20 9.06 3.80
C THR A 91 -1.31 9.25 3.72
N LYS A 92 -1.77 10.49 3.70
CA LYS A 92 -3.18 10.86 3.63
C LYS A 92 -3.44 11.69 2.37
N PRO A 93 -3.91 11.06 1.29
CA PRO A 93 -4.35 11.81 0.11
C PRO A 93 -5.60 12.64 0.46
N LEU A 94 -5.57 13.92 0.11
CA LEU A 94 -6.70 14.81 0.26
C LEU A 94 -7.65 14.69 -0.94
N LYS A 95 -8.83 15.28 -0.81
CA LYS A 95 -9.86 15.26 -1.87
C LYS A 95 -9.29 15.73 -3.22
N GLY A 96 -9.51 14.92 -4.24
CA GLY A 96 -9.05 15.20 -5.61
C GLY A 96 -7.64 14.68 -5.93
N ALA A 97 -6.93 14.08 -4.98
CA ALA A 97 -5.68 13.40 -5.29
C ALA A 97 -5.94 12.21 -6.23
N ASP A 98 -5.21 12.17 -7.34
CA ASP A 98 -5.31 11.09 -8.32
C ASP A 98 -4.58 9.83 -7.83
N VAL A 99 -5.08 8.67 -8.22
CA VAL A 99 -4.46 7.37 -7.93
C VAL A 99 -3.01 7.31 -8.40
N GLN A 100 -2.72 7.91 -9.56
CA GLN A 100 -1.37 7.98 -10.10
C GLN A 100 -0.42 8.75 -9.17
N LEU A 101 -0.89 9.87 -8.61
CA LEU A 101 -0.13 10.64 -7.63
C LEU A 101 0.11 9.85 -6.34
N ILE A 102 -0.91 9.16 -5.85
CA ILE A 102 -0.81 8.30 -4.67
C ILE A 102 0.27 7.23 -4.87
N LEU A 103 0.22 6.52 -5.99
CA LEU A 103 1.21 5.50 -6.34
C LEU A 103 2.61 6.08 -6.49
N SER A 104 2.74 7.26 -7.10
CA SER A 104 4.02 7.95 -7.26
C SER A 104 4.63 8.33 -5.91
N VAL A 105 3.84 8.84 -4.99
CA VAL A 105 4.29 9.19 -3.63
C VAL A 105 4.75 7.94 -2.87
N LEU A 106 3.95 6.88 -2.89
CA LEU A 106 4.30 5.61 -2.25
C LEU A 106 5.58 5.00 -2.85
N ALA A 107 5.72 5.03 -4.18
CA ALA A 107 6.91 4.55 -4.86
C ALA A 107 8.16 5.37 -4.49
N ASN A 108 8.04 6.71 -4.41
CA ASN A 108 9.13 7.59 -3.98
C ASN A 108 9.57 7.32 -2.53
N LEU A 109 8.63 7.13 -1.61
CA LEU A 109 8.95 6.81 -0.22
C LEU A 109 9.64 5.45 -0.13
N LYS A 110 9.14 4.46 -0.85
CA LYS A 110 9.70 3.11 -0.89
C LYS A 110 11.10 3.08 -1.50
N SER A 111 11.35 3.82 -2.58
CA SER A 111 12.68 3.93 -3.20
C SER A 111 13.72 4.57 -2.29
N SER A 112 13.28 5.37 -1.32
CA SER A 112 14.10 5.94 -0.26
C SER A 112 14.27 5.01 0.96
N ASN A 113 13.92 3.72 0.79
CA ASN A 113 14.03 2.69 1.84
C ASN A 113 13.16 2.97 3.09
N ILE A 114 12.03 3.63 2.90
CA ILE A 114 11.01 3.88 3.91
C ILE A 114 9.91 2.82 3.73
N GLU A 115 9.94 1.77 4.55
CA GLU A 115 9.09 0.58 4.36
C GLU A 115 7.78 0.66 5.15
N ASN A 116 7.77 1.31 6.30
CA ASN A 116 6.62 1.38 7.21
C ASN A 116 5.67 2.52 6.84
N VAL A 117 5.10 2.46 5.63
CA VAL A 117 4.16 3.46 5.14
C VAL A 117 2.74 2.91 5.19
N THR A 118 1.86 3.63 5.86
CA THR A 118 0.41 3.33 5.93
C THR A 118 -0.36 4.33 5.10
N LEU A 119 -1.31 3.86 4.30
CA LEU A 119 -2.24 4.72 3.57
C LEU A 119 -3.45 5.03 4.46
N GLY A 120 -3.59 6.31 4.86
CA GLY A 120 -4.77 6.82 5.53
C GLY A 120 -5.85 7.20 4.52
N VAL A 121 -7.09 6.89 4.83
CA VAL A 121 -8.25 7.27 4.01
C VAL A 121 -8.91 8.48 4.64
N SER A 122 -9.08 9.57 3.87
CA SER A 122 -9.89 10.70 4.30
C SER A 122 -11.37 10.31 4.25
N LYS A 123 -12.17 10.72 5.24
CA LYS A 123 -13.63 10.47 5.25
C LYS A 123 -14.33 10.99 3.99
N ASP A 124 -13.76 12.01 3.36
CA ASP A 124 -14.29 12.58 2.12
C ASP A 124 -14.12 11.67 0.88
N THR A 125 -13.21 10.69 0.95
CA THR A 125 -13.02 9.69 -0.14
C THR A 125 -14.03 8.54 -0.03
N ALA A 126 -14.55 8.28 1.16
CA ALA A 126 -15.60 7.27 1.37
C ALA A 126 -16.93 7.67 0.71
N THR A 127 -17.21 8.96 0.60
CA THR A 127 -18.43 9.49 -0.01
C THR A 127 -18.52 9.22 -1.53
N ALA A 128 -17.38 9.04 -2.22
CA ALA A 128 -17.39 8.72 -3.66
C ALA A 128 -17.89 7.29 -3.92
N ASN A 129 -17.56 6.34 -3.04
CA ASN A 129 -18.07 4.98 -3.14
C ASN A 129 -19.53 4.89 -2.73
N ASP A 130 -19.97 5.69 -1.76
CA ASP A 130 -21.37 5.76 -1.36
C ASP A 130 -22.24 6.44 -2.40
N ALA A 131 -21.74 7.46 -3.10
CA ALA A 131 -22.42 8.08 -4.22
C ALA A 131 -22.58 7.12 -5.41
N TYR A 132 -21.58 6.28 -5.67
CA TYR A 132 -21.65 5.27 -6.73
C TYR A 132 -22.65 4.15 -6.38
N ASN A 133 -22.66 3.69 -5.14
CA ASN A 133 -23.60 2.69 -4.67
C ASN A 133 -25.04 3.21 -4.53
N ASN A 134 -25.21 4.50 -4.19
CA ASN A 134 -26.52 5.12 -4.09
C ASN A 134 -27.12 5.37 -5.48
N LYS A 135 -26.29 5.70 -6.48
CA LYS A 135 -26.73 5.82 -7.87
C LYS A 135 -27.23 4.50 -8.47
N ARG A 136 -26.70 3.37 -8.00
CA ARG A 136 -27.19 2.02 -8.37
C ARG A 136 -28.54 1.68 -7.74
N LYS A 137 -28.81 2.17 -6.54
CA LYS A 137 -30.10 1.94 -5.84
C LYS A 137 -31.23 2.82 -6.35
N SER A 138 -30.97 3.96 -6.96
CA SER A 138 -31.97 4.88 -7.48
C SER A 138 -32.42 4.62 -8.91
N VAL A 139 -31.75 3.70 -9.62
CA VAL A 139 -32.27 3.17 -10.90
C VAL A 139 -33.31 2.08 -10.58
N LYS A 140 -34.44 2.50 -10.03
CA LYS A 140 -35.65 1.68 -10.10
C LYS A 140 -36.10 1.67 -11.54
N VAL A 141 -35.98 0.51 -12.19
CA VAL A 141 -36.62 0.21 -13.45
C VAL A 141 -38.12 0.42 -13.24
N PRO A 142 -38.79 1.36 -13.95
CA PRO A 142 -40.22 1.46 -13.83
C PRO A 142 -40.84 0.16 -14.36
N LEU A 143 -41.57 -0.53 -13.49
CA LEU A 143 -42.38 -1.67 -13.89
C LEU A 143 -43.39 -1.13 -14.89
N LEU A 144 -43.24 -1.53 -16.17
CA LEU A 144 -44.26 -1.35 -17.20
C LEU A 144 -45.53 -2.08 -16.75
N ARG A 145 -46.49 -1.31 -16.25
CA ARG A 145 -47.84 -1.81 -15.99
C ARG A 145 -48.48 -2.10 -17.35
N LYS A 146 -48.58 -3.38 -17.71
CA LYS A 146 -49.48 -3.79 -18.81
C LYS A 146 -50.92 -3.47 -18.37
N GLN A 147 -51.56 -2.60 -19.09
CA GLN A 147 -53.02 -2.54 -19.12
C GLN A 147 -53.55 -3.63 -20.04
#